data_f236bc33483e75a7b39877fb7f615b73
#
_entry.id   f236bc33483e75a7b39877fb7f615b73
#
_cell.length_a   1.000
_cell.length_b   1.000
_cell.length_c   1.000
_cell.angle_alpha   90.00
_cell.angle_beta   90.00
_cell.angle_gamma   90.00
#
_symmetry.space_group_name_H-M   'P 1'
#
loop_
_entity.id
_entity.type
_entity.pdbx_description
1 polymer ?
#
loop_
_entity_poly.entity_id
_entity_poly.type
_entity_poly.pdbx_seq_one_letter_code
_entity_poly.pdbx_strand_id
1 'polypeptide(L)'
;MSSRNKDKVLSPLADGNQKYAIRSNADIVCFTGNTGGGKSYALYYAPMEYLAMNDNAKIVCFMRNISDFWGAGKVNDTLKKMYPLIDRSVKKQPRDPIGEIIRTPTDMGMKLHNGSEIKFQQLDNESPIVIEKIAKGLQAKKLIFDECNKFNWRTITAFMPRLRSDSSGKAQIFLAQNPERECFLRKLCGKGEHGGGWINDDGSVDKSMDGVVMYFNMEEGDLEKTYFGRTKKEVYEKCKDHIDSLLAVDPDMSYEDFILSMVFYTFDVRDNKKMLSKNKSYRGLAANSSTALSSYNANWNYSITDDEDDSIEDLSKVQVSQMDIERMFRPAEIPHDSVCEKRFMTMDMATTGFDNLIFMYWEKWSKFGFLCRDIKYSMQNTNREAVMMAIKFRETHNLLEKDMILDVQGFGFLKDCFPRSITFSGAGTASNRGKAQFKTMKDEAGHIALEMIKSGLVHFDPQLANMHYNHKHMRREGGTTILRHMLFESRIFQFNRTPNGRIAMLGKEQMKPMLKGMSPDLTDNIILACGGMVYDCYRMLRDDSGMMRKRANAEDMLALLNVNADVDGNDPMSFARPKKKIRNASEILKVLSSI
;
A
#
# COMPACT_ATOMS: atom_id res chain seq x y z
N MET A 1 -44.86 25.64 -6.17
CA MET A 1 -43.87 24.57 -6.18
C MET A 1 -44.43 23.37 -5.45
N SER A 2 -44.64 22.29 -6.17
CA SER A 2 -45.34 21.09 -5.68
C SER A 2 -44.50 20.40 -4.57
N SER A 3 -45.15 20.04 -3.46
CA SER A 3 -44.56 19.37 -2.29
C SER A 3 -43.75 18.08 -2.60
N ARG A 4 -43.95 17.49 -3.76
CA ARG A 4 -43.29 16.26 -4.21
C ARG A 4 -41.80 16.41 -4.57
N ASN A 5 -41.28 17.62 -4.77
CA ASN A 5 -39.87 17.81 -5.13
C ASN A 5 -38.96 18.10 -3.93
N LYS A 6 -39.52 18.52 -2.78
CA LYS A 6 -38.70 18.75 -1.56
C LYS A 6 -38.11 17.47 -0.96
N ASP A 7 -38.77 16.33 -1.17
CA ASP A 7 -38.35 15.05 -0.57
C ASP A 7 -37.25 14.31 -1.35
N LYS A 8 -36.88 14.78 -2.54
CA LYS A 8 -35.86 14.12 -3.38
C LYS A 8 -34.42 14.66 -3.22
N VAL A 9 -34.27 15.86 -2.71
CA VAL A 9 -32.98 16.56 -2.69
C VAL A 9 -32.15 16.18 -1.48
N LEU A 10 -32.77 15.82 -0.36
CA LEU A 10 -32.05 15.47 0.86
C LEU A 10 -32.67 14.18 1.42
N SER A 11 -32.20 13.04 0.91
CA SER A 11 -32.56 11.78 1.55
C SER A 11 -32.13 11.83 3.01
N PRO A 12 -33.01 11.58 3.97
CA PRO A 12 -32.62 11.56 5.36
C PRO A 12 -31.46 10.58 5.54
N LEU A 13 -30.47 11.02 6.26
CA LEU A 13 -29.37 10.17 6.67
C LEU A 13 -29.89 8.99 7.47
N ALA A 14 -29.17 7.89 7.48
CA ALA A 14 -29.50 6.76 8.29
C ALA A 14 -29.63 7.18 9.76
N ASP A 15 -30.37 6.40 10.54
CA ASP A 15 -30.37 6.54 11.98
C ASP A 15 -28.96 6.35 12.57
N GLY A 16 -28.79 6.73 13.84
CA GLY A 16 -27.51 6.59 14.53
C GLY A 16 -26.56 7.78 14.34
N ASN A 17 -25.27 7.51 14.37
CA ASN A 17 -24.23 8.54 14.44
C ASN A 17 -24.11 9.45 13.20
N GLN A 18 -24.64 9.06 12.04
CA GLN A 18 -24.54 9.87 10.83
C GLN A 18 -25.04 11.31 11.04
N LYS A 19 -26.25 11.46 11.60
CA LYS A 19 -26.85 12.78 11.82
C LYS A 19 -26.14 13.65 12.85
N TYR A 20 -25.44 13.04 13.79
CA TYR A 20 -24.65 13.78 14.79
C TYR A 20 -23.29 14.18 14.20
N ALA A 21 -22.64 13.26 13.49
CA ALA A 21 -21.34 13.49 12.89
C ALA A 21 -21.34 14.64 11.87
N ILE A 22 -22.38 14.71 11.02
CA ILE A 22 -22.49 15.78 10.01
C ILE A 22 -22.71 17.17 10.60
N ARG A 23 -23.20 17.26 11.83
CA ARG A 23 -23.46 18.53 12.55
C ARG A 23 -22.41 18.84 13.61
N SER A 24 -21.37 18.05 13.68
CA SER A 24 -20.31 18.26 14.66
C SER A 24 -19.56 19.57 14.43
N ASN A 25 -19.32 20.29 15.52
CA ASN A 25 -18.51 21.52 15.55
C ASN A 25 -17.07 21.27 16.03
N ALA A 26 -16.62 20.02 16.19
CA ALA A 26 -15.23 19.75 16.53
C ALA A 26 -14.30 20.18 15.37
N ASP A 27 -13.05 20.56 15.68
CA ASP A 27 -12.06 20.94 14.69
C ASP A 27 -11.66 19.75 13.82
N ILE A 28 -11.59 18.55 14.41
CA ILE A 28 -11.38 17.29 13.69
C ILE A 28 -12.57 16.36 13.96
N VAL A 29 -13.18 15.85 12.90
CA VAL A 29 -14.30 14.92 12.97
C VAL A 29 -13.93 13.61 12.28
N CYS A 30 -13.90 12.52 13.03
CA CYS A 30 -13.57 11.20 12.53
C CYS A 30 -14.83 10.38 12.22
N PHE A 31 -14.92 9.90 10.99
CA PHE A 31 -15.97 9.02 10.48
C PHE A 31 -15.41 7.61 10.33
N THR A 32 -15.69 6.75 11.30
CA THR A 32 -15.08 5.41 11.36
C THR A 32 -16.15 4.31 11.42
N GLY A 33 -15.74 3.06 11.53
CA GLY A 33 -16.65 1.94 11.69
C GLY A 33 -16.64 0.96 10.52
N ASN A 34 -17.59 0.03 10.52
CA ASN A 34 -17.58 -1.08 9.57
C ASN A 34 -17.98 -0.68 8.14
N THR A 35 -17.71 -1.57 7.20
CA THR A 35 -18.05 -1.38 5.79
C THR A 35 -19.58 -1.39 5.63
N GLY A 36 -20.11 -0.46 4.83
CA GLY A 36 -21.55 -0.31 4.64
C GLY A 36 -22.27 0.51 5.72
N GLY A 37 -21.56 0.97 6.77
CA GLY A 37 -22.11 1.87 7.80
C GLY A 37 -22.55 3.24 7.28
N GLY A 38 -22.09 3.63 6.08
CA GLY A 38 -22.48 4.90 5.43
C GLY A 38 -21.52 6.06 5.70
N LYS A 39 -20.26 5.76 6.05
CA LYS A 39 -19.20 6.76 6.32
C LYS A 39 -19.03 7.74 5.18
N SER A 40 -18.73 7.26 3.97
CA SER A 40 -18.48 8.12 2.80
C SER A 40 -19.72 8.94 2.43
N TYR A 41 -20.92 8.38 2.66
CA TYR A 41 -22.16 9.14 2.46
C TYR A 41 -22.23 10.35 3.42
N ALA A 42 -21.99 10.14 4.71
CA ALA A 42 -21.98 11.20 5.71
C ALA A 42 -20.81 12.18 5.47
N LEU A 43 -19.65 11.69 5.08
CA LEU A 43 -18.44 12.47 4.81
C LEU A 43 -18.66 13.52 3.71
N TYR A 44 -19.30 13.12 2.60
CA TYR A 44 -19.58 14.03 1.48
C TYR A 44 -20.87 14.83 1.66
N TYR A 45 -21.70 14.48 2.64
CA TYR A 45 -22.89 15.25 3.01
C TYR A 45 -22.58 16.35 4.02
N ALA A 46 -21.74 16.09 5.01
CA ALA A 46 -21.41 17.01 6.10
C ALA A 46 -21.02 18.44 5.65
N PRO A 47 -20.23 18.63 4.57
CA PRO A 47 -19.85 19.94 4.12
C PRO A 47 -20.91 20.67 3.27
N MET A 48 -22.01 20.02 2.90
CA MET A 48 -22.98 20.59 1.94
C MET A 48 -23.75 21.78 2.49
N GLU A 49 -24.13 21.74 3.77
CA GLU A 49 -24.80 22.88 4.40
C GLU A 49 -23.89 24.12 4.35
N TYR A 50 -22.60 23.91 4.64
CA TYR A 50 -21.60 24.97 4.52
C TYR A 50 -21.47 25.50 3.09
N LEU A 51 -21.38 24.63 2.09
CA LEU A 51 -21.29 25.05 0.67
C LEU A 51 -22.56 25.75 0.18
N ALA A 52 -23.74 25.33 0.66
CA ALA A 52 -25.00 25.94 0.27
C ALA A 52 -25.22 27.33 0.90
N MET A 53 -24.70 27.57 2.10
CA MET A 53 -24.87 28.81 2.84
C MET A 53 -23.80 29.88 2.55
N ASN A 54 -22.72 29.49 1.91
CA ASN A 54 -21.58 30.38 1.67
C ASN A 54 -21.23 30.40 0.20
N ASP A 55 -21.33 31.57 -0.42
CA ASP A 55 -20.93 31.74 -1.82
C ASP A 55 -19.40 31.62 -1.96
N ASN A 56 -18.98 31.01 -3.07
CA ASN A 56 -17.56 30.78 -3.39
C ASN A 56 -16.77 30.01 -2.31
N ALA A 57 -17.45 29.26 -1.47
CA ALA A 57 -16.82 28.44 -0.44
C ALA A 57 -16.02 27.28 -1.05
N LYS A 58 -14.85 27.00 -0.49
CA LYS A 58 -13.92 25.95 -1.00
C LYS A 58 -13.69 24.88 0.04
N ILE A 59 -13.81 23.63 -0.44
CA ILE A 59 -13.46 22.42 0.30
C ILE A 59 -12.47 21.63 -0.55
N VAL A 60 -11.46 21.07 0.09
CA VAL A 60 -10.50 20.20 -0.59
C VAL A 60 -10.59 18.80 -0.01
N CYS A 61 -10.79 17.83 -0.89
CA CYS A 61 -10.80 16.41 -0.57
C CYS A 61 -9.52 15.77 -1.12
N PHE A 62 -8.69 15.22 -0.24
CA PHE A 62 -7.48 14.51 -0.60
C PHE A 62 -7.77 13.04 -0.86
N MET A 63 -7.21 12.52 -1.95
CA MET A 63 -7.31 11.13 -2.38
C MET A 63 -5.92 10.61 -2.76
N ARG A 64 -5.66 9.34 -2.46
CA ARG A 64 -4.38 8.72 -2.86
C ARG A 64 -4.31 8.53 -4.36
N ASN A 65 -5.37 8.00 -4.96
CA ASN A 65 -5.47 7.74 -6.38
C ASN A 65 -6.65 8.46 -7.01
N ILE A 66 -6.43 9.07 -8.16
CA ILE A 66 -7.49 9.73 -8.92
C ILE A 66 -8.56 8.75 -9.42
N SER A 67 -8.19 7.49 -9.65
CA SER A 67 -9.12 6.42 -10.01
C SER A 67 -10.19 6.16 -8.96
N ASP A 68 -9.96 6.57 -7.69
CA ASP A 68 -10.94 6.43 -6.61
C ASP A 68 -12.09 7.41 -6.74
N PHE A 69 -11.89 8.48 -7.49
CA PHE A 69 -12.98 9.41 -7.83
C PHE A 69 -13.90 8.85 -8.93
N TRP A 70 -13.34 8.20 -9.95
CA TRP A 70 -14.06 7.74 -11.13
C TRP A 70 -14.44 6.26 -11.06
N GLY A 71 -15.59 5.92 -11.63
CA GLY A 71 -16.07 4.55 -11.81
C GLY A 71 -17.34 4.23 -11.05
N ALA A 72 -17.89 3.05 -11.32
CA ALA A 72 -19.11 2.56 -10.67
C ALA A 72 -18.85 2.31 -9.17
N GLY A 73 -19.71 2.90 -8.34
CA GLY A 73 -19.59 2.79 -6.87
C GLY A 73 -18.54 3.71 -6.22
N LYS A 74 -17.77 4.45 -6.99
CA LYS A 74 -16.76 5.41 -6.50
C LYS A 74 -17.42 6.75 -6.07
N VAL A 75 -16.59 7.71 -5.66
CA VAL A 75 -17.02 9.00 -5.09
C VAL A 75 -17.95 9.78 -6.03
N ASN A 76 -17.62 9.87 -7.31
CA ASN A 76 -18.45 10.51 -8.33
C ASN A 76 -19.89 9.95 -8.39
N ASP A 77 -20.04 8.62 -8.31
CA ASP A 77 -21.35 7.97 -8.26
C ASP A 77 -22.12 8.31 -6.97
N THR A 78 -21.40 8.41 -5.86
CA THR A 78 -21.98 8.81 -4.57
C THR A 78 -22.50 10.23 -4.64
N LEU A 79 -21.70 11.18 -5.15
CA LEU A 79 -22.11 12.57 -5.32
C LEU A 79 -23.34 12.71 -6.23
N LYS A 80 -23.39 12.01 -7.36
CA LYS A 80 -24.55 12.03 -8.28
C LYS A 80 -25.81 11.41 -7.68
N LYS A 81 -25.68 10.44 -6.78
CA LYS A 81 -26.82 9.87 -6.04
C LYS A 81 -27.34 10.80 -4.94
N MET A 82 -26.46 11.61 -4.38
CA MET A 82 -26.79 12.54 -3.31
C MET A 82 -27.35 13.86 -3.85
N TYR A 83 -26.80 14.35 -4.96
CA TYR A 83 -27.06 15.69 -5.48
C TYR A 83 -27.45 15.68 -6.95
N PRO A 84 -28.40 16.52 -7.37
CA PRO A 84 -28.73 16.70 -8.78
C PRO A 84 -27.67 17.57 -9.47
N LEU A 85 -26.57 16.92 -9.90
CA LEU A 85 -25.43 17.55 -10.57
C LEU A 85 -25.46 17.28 -12.07
N ILE A 86 -25.14 18.28 -12.88
CA ILE A 86 -24.87 18.10 -14.30
C ILE A 86 -23.61 17.26 -14.47
N ASP A 87 -23.69 16.20 -15.22
CA ASP A 87 -22.56 15.39 -15.66
C ASP A 87 -22.54 15.35 -17.19
N ARG A 88 -21.68 16.14 -17.81
CA ARG A 88 -21.61 16.29 -19.28
C ARG A 88 -21.24 14.98 -20.00
N SER A 89 -20.81 13.94 -19.27
CA SER A 89 -20.51 12.63 -19.86
C SER A 89 -21.76 11.75 -20.07
N VAL A 90 -22.91 12.13 -19.53
CA VAL A 90 -24.16 11.37 -19.66
C VAL A 90 -25.23 12.17 -20.41
N LYS A 91 -26.06 11.47 -21.22
CA LYS A 91 -27.09 12.12 -22.03
C LYS A 91 -28.23 12.68 -21.20
N LYS A 92 -28.64 11.98 -20.12
CA LYS A 92 -29.77 12.37 -19.29
C LYS A 92 -29.30 13.20 -18.10
N GLN A 93 -29.65 14.49 -18.13
CA GLN A 93 -29.32 15.41 -17.05
C GLN A 93 -30.48 15.53 -16.04
N PRO A 94 -30.22 15.95 -14.78
CA PRO A 94 -31.26 16.26 -13.81
C PRO A 94 -32.08 17.48 -14.29
N ARG A 95 -33.36 17.54 -13.88
CA ARG A 95 -34.26 18.64 -14.28
C ARG A 95 -33.88 19.97 -13.62
N ASP A 96 -33.54 19.91 -12.33
CA ASP A 96 -33.20 21.08 -11.50
C ASP A 96 -31.81 20.88 -10.88
N PRO A 97 -30.74 21.06 -11.67
CA PRO A 97 -29.39 20.87 -11.14
C PRO A 97 -29.05 21.97 -10.15
N ILE A 98 -28.25 21.63 -9.12
CA ILE A 98 -27.68 22.59 -8.16
C ILE A 98 -26.25 22.95 -8.47
N GLY A 99 -25.65 22.27 -9.43
CA GLY A 99 -24.26 22.44 -9.85
C GLY A 99 -23.86 21.42 -10.89
N GLU A 100 -22.57 21.32 -11.13
CA GLU A 100 -21.98 20.39 -12.11
C GLU A 100 -20.78 19.62 -11.56
N ILE A 101 -20.50 18.48 -12.16
CA ILE A 101 -19.29 17.70 -11.96
C ILE A 101 -18.19 18.25 -12.88
N ILE A 102 -17.04 18.61 -12.30
CA ILE A 102 -15.87 19.08 -13.05
C ILE A 102 -14.98 17.88 -13.37
N ARG A 103 -14.57 17.78 -14.64
CA ARG A 103 -13.73 16.71 -15.18
C ARG A 103 -12.63 17.26 -16.08
N THR A 104 -11.65 17.89 -15.52
CA THR A 104 -10.45 18.25 -16.28
C THR A 104 -9.22 17.53 -15.70
N PRO A 105 -8.14 17.34 -16.47
CA PRO A 105 -6.93 16.71 -15.96
C PRO A 105 -6.32 17.44 -14.76
N THR A 106 -6.55 18.74 -14.65
CA THR A 106 -6.00 19.61 -13.61
C THR A 106 -7.00 19.97 -12.52
N ASP A 107 -8.29 19.71 -12.75
CA ASP A 107 -9.34 20.15 -11.83
C ASP A 107 -10.49 19.14 -11.82
N MET A 108 -10.70 18.52 -10.67
CA MET A 108 -11.74 17.52 -10.47
C MET A 108 -12.56 17.85 -9.23
N GLY A 109 -13.86 17.63 -9.34
CA GLY A 109 -14.72 17.87 -8.22
C GLY A 109 -16.18 18.12 -8.59
N MET A 110 -16.83 18.90 -7.79
CA MET A 110 -18.13 19.48 -8.10
C MET A 110 -18.13 20.97 -7.79
N LYS A 111 -18.88 21.73 -8.59
CA LYS A 111 -19.11 23.16 -8.41
C LYS A 111 -20.61 23.44 -8.35
N LEU A 112 -21.03 24.17 -7.35
CA LEU A 112 -22.41 24.62 -7.18
C LEU A 112 -22.67 25.94 -7.93
N HIS A 113 -23.94 26.25 -8.19
CA HIS A 113 -24.34 27.49 -8.90
C HIS A 113 -23.96 28.77 -8.15
N ASN A 114 -23.84 28.70 -6.81
CA ASN A 114 -23.34 29.83 -6.00
C ASN A 114 -21.81 29.99 -6.01
N GLY A 115 -21.10 29.28 -6.89
CA GLY A 115 -19.66 29.31 -7.02
C GLY A 115 -18.88 28.44 -6.02
N SER A 116 -19.55 27.84 -5.03
CA SER A 116 -18.91 26.97 -4.05
C SER A 116 -18.51 25.63 -4.65
N GLU A 117 -17.42 25.05 -4.17
CA GLU A 117 -16.84 23.85 -4.77
C GLU A 117 -16.26 22.85 -3.74
N ILE A 118 -16.32 21.57 -4.07
CA ILE A 118 -15.46 20.54 -3.53
C ILE A 118 -14.44 20.17 -4.60
N LYS A 119 -13.17 20.42 -4.34
CA LYS A 119 -12.06 20.05 -5.20
C LYS A 119 -11.43 18.74 -4.70
N PHE A 120 -11.20 17.80 -5.61
CA PHE A 120 -10.46 16.57 -5.32
C PHE A 120 -9.01 16.73 -5.73
N GLN A 121 -8.13 16.54 -4.76
CA GLN A 121 -6.69 16.69 -4.91
C GLN A 121 -6.01 15.34 -4.72
N GLN A 122 -5.33 14.87 -5.76
CA GLN A 122 -4.49 13.68 -5.63
C GLN A 122 -3.26 13.98 -4.78
N LEU A 123 -2.93 13.05 -3.88
CA LEU A 123 -1.74 13.09 -3.04
C LEU A 123 -1.13 11.68 -2.98
N ASP A 124 -0.50 11.27 -4.09
CA ASP A 124 0.15 9.97 -4.27
C ASP A 124 1.54 9.90 -3.65
N ASN A 125 2.17 11.04 -3.44
CA ASN A 125 3.50 11.17 -2.85
C ASN A 125 3.48 12.18 -1.69
N GLU A 126 3.94 11.74 -0.53
CA GLU A 126 3.99 12.52 0.71
C GLU A 126 5.39 13.09 1.01
N SER A 127 6.22 13.29 -0.02
CA SER A 127 7.49 13.99 0.18
C SER A 127 7.25 15.46 0.59
N PRO A 128 8.09 16.05 1.45
CA PRO A 128 7.93 17.44 1.89
C PRO A 128 7.81 18.43 0.72
N ILE A 129 8.54 18.21 -0.36
CA ILE A 129 8.51 19.06 -1.57
C ILE A 129 7.13 19.00 -2.24
N VAL A 130 6.53 17.80 -2.36
CA VAL A 130 5.21 17.64 -2.97
C VAL A 130 4.13 18.25 -2.09
N ILE A 131 4.18 17.98 -0.78
CA ILE A 131 3.25 18.56 0.19
C ILE A 131 3.31 20.10 0.14
N GLU A 132 4.50 20.68 0.17
CA GLU A 132 4.70 22.12 0.08
C GLU A 132 4.16 22.69 -1.23
N LYS A 133 4.43 22.02 -2.36
CA LYS A 133 3.93 22.43 -3.68
C LYS A 133 2.39 22.45 -3.72
N ILE A 134 1.73 21.41 -3.21
CA ILE A 134 0.27 21.34 -3.17
C ILE A 134 -0.28 22.37 -2.18
N ALA A 135 0.37 22.53 -1.04
CA ALA A 135 -0.05 23.49 -0.02
C ALA A 135 0.09 24.95 -0.48
N LYS A 136 1.08 25.27 -1.36
CA LYS A 136 1.20 26.61 -1.94
C LYS A 136 -0.06 26.97 -2.74
N GLY A 137 -0.73 28.06 -2.33
CA GLY A 137 -1.95 28.53 -2.98
C GLY A 137 -3.24 27.80 -2.59
N LEU A 138 -3.17 26.74 -1.77
CA LEU A 138 -4.35 26.10 -1.24
C LEU A 138 -4.93 26.92 -0.09
N GLN A 139 -6.20 27.29 -0.24
CA GLN A 139 -7.00 27.94 0.79
C GLN A 139 -8.37 27.27 0.82
N ALA A 140 -8.73 26.71 1.94
CA ALA A 140 -10.00 26.04 2.13
C ALA A 140 -10.51 26.31 3.56
N LYS A 141 -11.79 26.08 3.79
CA LYS A 141 -12.36 26.13 5.14
C LYS A 141 -12.51 24.75 5.74
N LYS A 142 -12.61 23.76 4.85
CA LYS A 142 -12.72 22.36 5.27
C LYS A 142 -11.81 21.48 4.42
N LEU A 143 -11.13 20.53 5.07
CA LEU A 143 -10.33 19.49 4.44
C LEU A 143 -10.98 18.14 4.69
N ILE A 144 -11.00 17.29 3.68
CA ILE A 144 -11.51 15.93 3.75
C ILE A 144 -10.37 14.97 3.40
N PHE A 145 -10.15 13.96 4.22
CA PHE A 145 -9.26 12.84 3.93
C PHE A 145 -10.09 11.56 3.99
N ASP A 146 -10.54 11.09 2.82
CA ASP A 146 -11.20 9.80 2.70
C ASP A 146 -10.13 8.71 2.64
N GLU A 147 -10.39 7.57 3.32
CA GLU A 147 -9.39 6.53 3.53
C GLU A 147 -8.09 7.09 4.14
N CYS A 148 -8.24 7.84 5.24
CA CYS A 148 -7.15 8.58 5.85
C CYS A 148 -6.00 7.70 6.40
N ASN A 149 -6.21 6.38 6.55
CA ASN A 149 -5.16 5.40 6.81
C ASN A 149 -4.07 5.35 5.72
N LYS A 150 -4.40 5.81 4.51
CA LYS A 150 -3.44 5.89 3.39
C LYS A 150 -2.48 7.08 3.50
N PHE A 151 -2.67 7.98 4.46
CA PHE A 151 -1.86 9.17 4.67
C PHE A 151 -1.12 9.14 6.00
N ASN A 152 0.05 9.75 6.04
CA ASN A 152 0.76 9.98 7.29
C ASN A 152 0.11 11.13 8.08
N TRP A 153 0.09 11.02 9.40
CA TRP A 153 -0.42 12.07 10.26
C TRP A 153 0.30 13.41 10.01
N ARG A 154 1.61 13.41 9.85
CA ARG A 154 2.40 14.60 9.51
C ARG A 154 1.95 15.29 8.23
N THR A 155 1.50 14.52 7.26
CA THR A 155 0.94 15.07 6.01
C THR A 155 -0.37 15.79 6.27
N ILE A 156 -1.27 15.20 7.06
CA ILE A 156 -2.55 15.82 7.42
C ILE A 156 -2.31 17.12 8.19
N THR A 157 -1.43 17.11 9.18
CA THR A 157 -1.10 18.31 9.99
C THR A 157 -0.43 19.40 9.17
N ALA A 158 0.36 19.07 8.16
CA ALA A 158 0.99 20.05 7.26
C ALA A 158 -0.02 20.88 6.45
N PHE A 159 -1.25 20.38 6.27
CA PHE A 159 -2.32 21.12 5.61
C PHE A 159 -3.19 21.94 6.58
N MET A 160 -3.09 21.78 7.91
CA MET A 160 -3.87 22.55 8.88
C MET A 160 -3.75 24.06 8.71
N PRO A 161 -2.55 24.65 8.47
CA PRO A 161 -2.41 26.08 8.26
C PRO A 161 -3.09 26.61 6.97
N ARG A 162 -3.62 25.70 6.13
CA ARG A 162 -4.36 26.05 4.90
C ARG A 162 -5.87 26.21 5.11
N LEU A 163 -6.34 25.94 6.33
CA LEU A 163 -7.72 26.22 6.77
C LEU A 163 -7.95 27.70 7.03
N ARG A 164 -7.59 28.54 6.07
CA ARG A 164 -7.62 29.99 6.11
C ARG A 164 -8.40 30.57 4.92
N SER A 165 -9.68 30.31 4.82
CA SER A 165 -10.54 30.93 3.81
C SER A 165 -11.28 32.10 4.43
N ASP A 166 -11.54 33.15 3.65
CA ASP A 166 -12.31 34.33 4.06
C ASP A 166 -13.82 34.03 4.23
N SER A 167 -14.28 32.85 3.80
CA SER A 167 -15.67 32.43 3.97
C SER A 167 -16.02 32.24 5.44
N SER A 168 -17.26 32.53 5.81
CA SER A 168 -17.79 32.30 7.16
C SER A 168 -17.78 30.81 7.53
N GLY A 169 -18.01 30.51 8.80
CA GLY A 169 -18.08 29.15 9.29
C GLY A 169 -16.75 28.61 9.87
N LYS A 170 -16.83 27.50 10.57
CA LYS A 170 -15.71 26.91 11.29
C LYS A 170 -14.76 26.17 10.33
N ALA A 171 -13.46 26.36 10.56
CA ALA A 171 -12.40 25.53 9.96
C ALA A 171 -12.48 24.10 10.52
N GLN A 172 -12.49 23.08 9.65
CA GLN A 172 -12.62 21.70 10.07
C GLN A 172 -11.86 20.73 9.18
N ILE A 173 -11.44 19.61 9.78
CA ILE A 173 -10.88 18.45 9.09
C ILE A 173 -11.81 17.27 9.30
N PHE A 174 -12.17 16.63 8.21
CA PHE A 174 -12.95 15.39 8.21
C PHE A 174 -12.04 14.22 7.82
N LEU A 175 -11.96 13.23 8.70
CA LEU A 175 -11.16 12.02 8.51
C LEU A 175 -12.09 10.82 8.41
N ALA A 176 -11.95 10.01 7.37
CA ALA A 176 -12.75 8.79 7.23
C ALA A 176 -11.88 7.57 6.92
N GLN A 177 -12.13 6.47 7.62
CA GLN A 177 -11.50 5.17 7.33
C GLN A 177 -12.25 3.99 7.97
N ASN A 178 -11.91 2.78 7.52
CA ASN A 178 -12.23 1.55 8.22
C ASN A 178 -11.23 1.32 9.37
N PRO A 179 -11.61 0.55 10.41
CA PRO A 179 -10.70 0.18 11.48
C PRO A 179 -9.47 -0.58 10.97
N GLU A 180 -8.30 -0.16 11.45
CA GLU A 180 -7.00 -0.76 11.12
C GLU A 180 -6.00 -0.49 12.24
N ARG A 181 -5.23 -1.51 12.65
CA ARG A 181 -4.30 -1.42 13.78
C ARG A 181 -3.09 -0.51 13.51
N GLU A 182 -2.52 -0.60 12.33
CA GLU A 182 -1.25 0.05 11.98
C GLU A 182 -1.39 1.52 11.56
N CYS A 183 -2.56 2.13 11.74
CA CYS A 183 -2.80 3.51 11.33
C CYS A 183 -2.64 4.52 12.48
N PHE A 184 -2.43 5.78 12.12
CA PHE A 184 -2.27 6.87 13.10
C PHE A 184 -3.54 7.08 13.96
N LEU A 185 -4.74 6.86 13.42
CA LEU A 185 -5.98 7.00 14.20
C LEU A 185 -6.10 5.96 15.32
N ARG A 186 -5.54 4.74 15.15
CA ARG A 186 -5.51 3.75 16.22
C ARG A 186 -4.71 4.24 17.42
N LYS A 187 -3.60 4.96 17.18
CA LYS A 187 -2.81 5.60 18.23
C LYS A 187 -3.54 6.81 18.81
N LEU A 188 -3.96 7.73 17.95
CA LEU A 188 -4.57 9.01 18.34
C LEU A 188 -5.90 8.82 19.10
N CYS A 189 -6.69 7.79 18.75
CA CYS A 189 -7.99 7.52 19.35
C CYS A 189 -7.96 6.40 20.41
N GLY A 190 -6.83 5.72 20.61
CA GLY A 190 -6.66 4.64 21.58
C GLY A 190 -6.66 5.13 23.02
N LYS A 191 -6.67 4.17 23.95
CA LYS A 191 -6.36 4.42 25.36
C LYS A 191 -4.85 4.58 25.52
N GLY A 192 -4.44 5.43 26.45
CA GLY A 192 -3.04 5.72 26.74
C GLY A 192 -2.79 7.21 26.95
N GLU A 193 -1.57 7.56 27.28
CA GLU A 193 -1.15 8.93 27.64
C GLU A 193 -1.38 9.92 26.49
N HIS A 194 -1.13 9.47 25.25
CA HIS A 194 -1.21 10.29 24.03
C HIS A 194 -2.46 10.01 23.19
N GLY A 195 -3.45 9.30 23.75
CA GLY A 195 -4.68 8.92 23.06
C GLY A 195 -5.94 9.52 23.66
N GLY A 196 -6.96 9.71 22.81
CA GLY A 196 -8.24 10.30 23.21
C GLY A 196 -9.21 9.36 23.91
N GLY A 197 -8.92 8.04 23.97
CA GLY A 197 -9.66 7.05 24.74
C GLY A 197 -10.92 6.47 24.09
N TRP A 198 -11.17 6.69 22.80
CA TRP A 198 -12.34 6.12 22.10
C TRP A 198 -12.20 4.64 21.75
N ILE A 199 -10.97 4.13 21.67
CA ILE A 199 -10.67 2.76 21.26
C ILE A 199 -9.98 2.04 22.42
N ASN A 200 -10.56 0.91 22.85
CA ASN A 200 -10.00 0.04 23.87
C ASN A 200 -8.76 -0.72 23.38
N ASP A 201 -8.00 -1.31 24.31
CA ASP A 201 -6.79 -2.07 23.97
C ASP A 201 -7.09 -3.33 23.16
N ASP A 202 -8.28 -3.93 23.35
CA ASP A 202 -8.79 -5.05 22.55
C ASP A 202 -9.28 -4.65 21.15
N GLY A 203 -9.12 -3.37 20.77
CA GLY A 203 -9.53 -2.83 19.49
C GLY A 203 -11.03 -2.55 19.35
N SER A 204 -11.83 -2.82 20.38
CA SER A 204 -13.25 -2.43 20.38
C SER A 204 -13.40 -0.92 20.62
N VAL A 205 -14.48 -0.34 20.11
CA VAL A 205 -14.82 1.05 20.38
C VAL A 205 -15.51 1.16 21.75
N ASP A 206 -15.03 2.07 22.58
CA ASP A 206 -15.71 2.41 23.83
C ASP A 206 -17.00 3.19 23.52
N LYS A 207 -18.14 2.53 23.69
CA LYS A 207 -19.45 3.11 23.38
C LYS A 207 -19.80 4.34 24.22
N SER A 208 -19.20 4.47 25.39
CA SER A 208 -19.40 5.65 26.25
C SER A 208 -18.66 6.88 25.74
N MET A 209 -17.64 6.65 24.91
CA MET A 209 -16.82 7.68 24.29
C MET A 209 -17.28 8.03 22.87
N ASP A 210 -18.09 7.18 22.22
CA ASP A 210 -18.57 7.40 20.85
C ASP A 210 -19.38 8.70 20.76
N GLY A 211 -18.92 9.63 19.93
CA GLY A 211 -19.49 10.98 19.81
C GLY A 211 -19.11 11.96 20.92
N VAL A 212 -18.27 11.59 21.85
CA VAL A 212 -17.77 12.51 22.89
C VAL A 212 -16.63 13.36 22.33
N VAL A 213 -16.71 14.66 22.53
CA VAL A 213 -15.66 15.61 22.15
C VAL A 213 -14.53 15.56 23.19
N MET A 214 -13.31 15.40 22.71
CA MET A 214 -12.09 15.56 23.48
C MET A 214 -11.32 16.79 22.98
N TYR A 215 -10.63 17.43 23.86
CA TYR A 215 -9.71 18.53 23.53
C TYR A 215 -8.28 17.99 23.49
N PHE A 216 -7.44 18.56 22.63
CA PHE A 216 -6.06 18.15 22.54
C PHE A 216 -5.12 19.27 22.07
N ASN A 217 -3.85 19.14 22.41
CA ASN A 217 -2.75 19.86 21.82
C ASN A 217 -1.67 18.86 21.36
N MET A 218 -0.90 19.20 20.37
CA MET A 218 0.22 18.40 19.90
C MET A 218 1.43 19.29 19.58
N GLU A 219 2.60 18.87 20.02
CA GLU A 219 3.83 19.55 19.71
C GLU A 219 4.31 19.14 18.32
N GLU A 220 4.49 20.10 17.42
CA GLU A 220 5.02 19.90 16.07
C GLU A 220 4.34 18.79 15.24
N GLY A 221 3.09 18.47 15.55
CA GLY A 221 2.35 17.39 14.87
C GLY A 221 2.82 15.98 15.24
N ASP A 222 3.52 15.82 16.37
CA ASP A 222 4.00 14.53 16.85
C ASP A 222 2.92 13.78 17.63
N LEU A 223 2.65 12.53 17.24
CA LEU A 223 1.67 11.67 17.91
C LEU A 223 2.09 11.32 19.34
N GLU A 224 3.38 11.13 19.58
CA GLU A 224 3.92 10.79 20.91
C GLU A 224 4.00 12.00 21.87
N LYS A 225 3.69 13.20 21.34
CA LYS A 225 3.59 14.46 22.07
C LYS A 225 2.20 15.09 21.92
N THR A 226 1.18 14.25 21.85
CA THR A 226 -0.21 14.68 21.77
C THR A 226 -0.88 14.42 23.12
N TYR A 227 -1.50 15.44 23.69
CA TYR A 227 -2.11 15.38 25.02
C TYR A 227 -3.61 15.64 24.92
N PHE A 228 -4.42 14.72 25.43
CA PHE A 228 -5.87 14.80 25.43
C PHE A 228 -6.43 15.12 26.82
N GLY A 229 -7.59 15.83 26.85
CA GLY A 229 -8.35 16.11 28.05
C GLY A 229 -9.84 16.32 27.75
N ARG A 230 -10.66 16.21 28.78
CA ARG A 230 -12.11 16.50 28.71
C ARG A 230 -12.40 18.00 28.61
N THR A 231 -11.46 18.81 29.08
CA THR A 231 -11.53 20.27 29.05
C THR A 231 -10.24 20.83 28.48
N LYS A 232 -10.31 22.05 27.94
CA LYS A 232 -9.12 22.77 27.50
C LYS A 232 -8.12 22.99 28.63
N LYS A 233 -8.63 23.23 29.85
CA LYS A 233 -7.78 23.40 31.04
C LYS A 233 -6.96 22.14 31.35
N GLU A 234 -7.59 20.95 31.30
CA GLU A 234 -6.86 19.68 31.49
C GLU A 234 -5.74 19.48 30.47
N VAL A 235 -5.97 19.87 29.21
CA VAL A 235 -4.94 19.80 28.17
C VAL A 235 -3.81 20.77 28.48
N TYR A 236 -4.14 22.01 28.82
CA TYR A 236 -3.15 23.02 29.17
C TYR A 236 -2.23 22.56 30.32
N GLU A 237 -2.82 21.99 31.40
CA GLU A 237 -2.03 21.49 32.53
C GLU A 237 -1.05 20.37 32.13
N LYS A 238 -1.40 19.55 31.11
CA LYS A 238 -0.55 18.44 30.61
C LYS A 238 0.61 18.92 29.73
N CYS A 239 0.44 20.00 28.99
CA CYS A 239 1.43 20.53 28.04
C CYS A 239 1.76 22.01 28.30
N LYS A 240 1.75 22.41 29.58
CA LYS A 240 1.88 23.79 30.01
C LYS A 240 3.12 24.48 29.45
N ASP A 241 4.28 23.86 29.61
CA ASP A 241 5.56 24.45 29.17
C ASP A 241 5.57 24.73 27.67
N HIS A 242 4.98 23.85 26.87
CA HIS A 242 4.84 24.04 25.44
C HIS A 242 3.92 25.23 25.12
N ILE A 243 2.71 25.25 25.69
CA ILE A 243 1.75 26.32 25.41
C ILE A 243 2.27 27.67 25.93
N ASP A 244 2.90 27.70 27.11
CA ASP A 244 3.50 28.93 27.66
C ASP A 244 4.61 29.48 26.76
N SER A 245 5.37 28.58 26.10
CA SER A 245 6.37 29.01 25.11
C SER A 245 5.75 29.64 23.87
N LEU A 246 4.58 29.16 23.43
CA LEU A 246 3.83 29.74 22.31
C LEU A 246 3.20 31.08 22.69
N LEU A 247 2.65 31.22 23.89
CA LEU A 247 2.11 32.48 24.44
C LEU A 247 3.19 33.55 24.60
N ALA A 248 4.42 33.14 24.91
CA ALA A 248 5.54 34.08 24.97
C ALA A 248 5.88 34.69 23.59
N VAL A 249 5.59 33.99 22.51
CA VAL A 249 5.78 34.47 21.12
C VAL A 249 4.59 35.28 20.63
N ASP A 250 3.37 34.91 21.04
CA ASP A 250 2.12 35.60 20.64
C ASP A 250 1.27 35.93 21.88
N PRO A 251 1.57 37.05 22.56
CA PRO A 251 0.93 37.43 23.83
C PRO A 251 -0.56 37.80 23.71
N ASP A 252 -1.04 38.06 22.49
CA ASP A 252 -2.44 38.43 22.24
C ASP A 252 -3.37 37.21 22.22
N MET A 253 -2.80 35.98 22.20
CA MET A 253 -3.53 34.73 22.22
C MET A 253 -3.77 34.26 23.67
N SER A 254 -4.80 33.45 23.82
CA SER A 254 -5.07 32.68 25.06
C SER A 254 -4.61 31.22 24.93
N TYR A 255 -4.36 30.55 26.05
CA TYR A 255 -4.02 29.12 25.99
C TYR A 255 -5.10 28.28 25.29
N GLU A 256 -6.36 28.72 25.33
CA GLU A 256 -7.49 28.02 24.70
C GLU A 256 -7.40 28.02 23.16
N ASP A 257 -6.73 28.99 22.57
CA ASP A 257 -6.59 29.15 21.11
C ASP A 257 -5.61 28.13 20.51
N PHE A 258 -4.70 27.59 21.34
CA PHE A 258 -3.74 26.54 20.96
C PHE A 258 -4.29 25.13 21.17
N ILE A 259 -5.53 24.99 21.67
CA ILE A 259 -6.15 23.71 21.99
C ILE A 259 -7.31 23.43 21.05
N LEU A 260 -7.14 22.37 20.26
CA LEU A 260 -8.13 21.91 19.27
C LEU A 260 -9.11 20.92 19.90
N SER A 261 -10.23 20.69 19.21
CA SER A 261 -11.24 19.70 19.57
C SER A 261 -11.32 18.59 18.54
N MET A 262 -11.49 17.36 19.02
CA MET A 262 -11.66 16.18 18.19
C MET A 262 -12.84 15.35 18.66
N VAL A 263 -13.55 14.74 17.72
CA VAL A 263 -14.64 13.80 17.99
C VAL A 263 -14.53 12.60 17.07
N PHE A 264 -14.89 11.47 17.62
CA PHE A 264 -14.84 10.18 16.93
C PHE A 264 -16.25 9.58 16.89
N TYR A 265 -16.73 9.24 15.70
CA TYR A 265 -18.01 8.60 15.49
C TYR A 265 -17.86 7.25 14.83
N THR A 266 -18.49 6.24 15.39
CA THR A 266 -18.56 4.90 14.82
C THR A 266 -19.85 4.71 14.03
N PHE A 267 -19.72 4.30 12.79
CA PHE A 267 -20.83 3.98 11.90
C PHE A 267 -20.99 2.47 11.79
N ASP A 268 -22.12 1.96 12.25
CA ASP A 268 -22.43 0.54 12.18
C ASP A 268 -23.36 0.25 11.00
N VAL A 269 -23.06 -0.79 10.23
CA VAL A 269 -23.93 -1.24 9.14
C VAL A 269 -25.32 -1.60 9.63
N ARG A 270 -25.44 -2.03 10.90
CA ARG A 270 -26.73 -2.36 11.53
C ARG A 270 -27.65 -1.16 11.68
N ASP A 271 -27.11 0.04 11.75
CA ASP A 271 -27.85 1.31 11.80
C ASP A 271 -28.27 1.79 10.41
N ASN A 272 -27.65 1.26 9.34
CA ASN A 272 -27.94 1.65 7.97
C ASN A 272 -29.16 0.87 7.41
N LYS A 273 -30.34 1.12 7.98
CA LYS A 273 -31.60 0.45 7.60
C LYS A 273 -31.92 0.58 6.11
N LYS A 274 -31.55 1.71 5.49
CA LYS A 274 -31.79 1.95 4.06
C LYS A 274 -30.97 1.02 3.16
N MET A 275 -29.73 0.78 3.52
CA MET A 275 -28.88 -0.16 2.78
C MET A 275 -29.34 -1.61 3.02
N LEU A 276 -29.60 -1.97 4.27
CA LEU A 276 -30.03 -3.32 4.65
C LEU A 276 -31.40 -3.69 4.08
N SER A 277 -32.32 -2.75 3.90
CA SER A 277 -33.61 -3.01 3.24
C SER A 277 -33.45 -3.40 1.78
N LYS A 278 -32.40 -2.89 1.10
CA LYS A 278 -32.09 -3.20 -0.30
C LYS A 278 -31.24 -4.46 -0.46
N ASN A 279 -30.43 -4.79 0.54
CA ASN A 279 -29.52 -5.95 0.52
C ASN A 279 -29.50 -6.64 1.87
N LYS A 280 -30.47 -7.52 2.11
CA LYS A 280 -30.64 -8.24 3.38
C LYS A 280 -29.48 -9.20 3.69
N SER A 281 -28.84 -9.76 2.67
CA SER A 281 -27.73 -10.71 2.81
C SER A 281 -26.37 -10.05 3.09
N TYR A 282 -26.27 -8.71 2.95
CA TYR A 282 -25.01 -8.00 3.07
C TYR A 282 -24.27 -8.27 4.39
N ARG A 283 -24.99 -8.34 5.52
CA ARG A 283 -24.38 -8.64 6.82
C ARG A 283 -23.72 -10.02 6.85
N GLY A 284 -24.40 -11.00 6.25
CA GLY A 284 -23.83 -12.35 6.14
C GLY A 284 -22.57 -12.39 5.27
N LEU A 285 -22.58 -11.65 4.15
CA LEU A 285 -21.40 -11.54 3.29
C LEU A 285 -20.24 -10.88 4.02
N ALA A 286 -20.48 -9.76 4.72
CA ALA A 286 -19.44 -9.06 5.48
C ALA A 286 -18.90 -9.90 6.65
N ALA A 287 -19.77 -10.63 7.36
CA ALA A 287 -19.39 -11.48 8.49
C ALA A 287 -18.56 -12.72 8.09
N ASN A 288 -18.71 -13.18 6.84
CA ASN A 288 -17.98 -14.33 6.30
C ASN A 288 -16.80 -13.92 5.38
N SER A 289 -16.44 -12.65 5.35
CA SER A 289 -15.27 -12.19 4.59
C SER A 289 -13.98 -12.35 5.40
N SER A 290 -12.84 -12.46 4.72
CA SER A 290 -11.51 -12.43 5.36
C SER A 290 -11.28 -11.13 6.16
N THR A 291 -11.94 -10.04 5.78
CA THR A 291 -11.90 -8.75 6.46
C THR A 291 -12.98 -8.59 7.53
N ALA A 292 -13.64 -9.67 8.01
CA ALA A 292 -14.78 -9.59 8.92
C ALA A 292 -14.47 -8.82 10.22
N LEU A 293 -13.25 -8.92 10.75
CA LEU A 293 -12.83 -8.22 11.95
C LEU A 293 -12.96 -6.70 11.79
N SER A 294 -12.56 -6.14 10.66
CA SER A 294 -12.70 -4.72 10.31
C SER A 294 -14.05 -4.41 9.68
N SER A 295 -14.44 -5.14 8.63
CA SER A 295 -15.59 -4.82 7.79
C SER A 295 -16.94 -5.08 8.44
N TYR A 296 -17.02 -6.01 9.42
CA TYR A 296 -18.24 -6.37 10.14
C TYR A 296 -18.19 -6.01 11.62
N ASN A 297 -17.10 -6.36 12.33
CA ASN A 297 -16.98 -6.13 13.78
C ASN A 297 -16.51 -4.72 14.13
N ALA A 298 -15.99 -3.97 13.17
CA ALA A 298 -15.39 -2.64 13.36
C ALA A 298 -14.27 -2.64 14.44
N ASN A 299 -13.49 -3.71 14.50
CA ASN A 299 -12.41 -3.87 15.48
C ASN A 299 -11.11 -3.24 14.96
N TRP A 300 -10.47 -2.42 15.79
CA TRP A 300 -9.25 -1.67 15.49
C TRP A 300 -7.96 -2.47 15.72
N ASN A 301 -8.05 -3.70 16.22
CA ASN A 301 -6.92 -4.62 16.23
C ASN A 301 -6.85 -5.46 14.95
N TYR A 302 -7.79 -5.23 14.00
CA TYR A 302 -7.62 -5.75 12.66
C TYR A 302 -6.33 -5.21 12.06
N SER A 303 -5.45 -6.09 11.66
CA SER A 303 -4.28 -5.79 10.88
C SER A 303 -4.40 -6.49 9.54
N ILE A 304 -4.13 -5.76 8.50
CA ILE A 304 -4.00 -6.31 7.16
C ILE A 304 -2.84 -7.32 7.11
N THR A 305 -1.90 -7.22 8.08
CA THR A 305 -0.74 -8.10 8.19
C THR A 305 -0.99 -9.35 9.03
N ASP A 306 -2.09 -9.40 9.80
CA ASP A 306 -2.45 -10.58 10.62
C ASP A 306 -3.35 -11.57 9.84
N ASP A 307 -4.13 -11.09 8.87
CA ASP A 307 -4.75 -11.95 7.87
C ASP A 307 -3.70 -12.27 6.80
N GLU A 308 -3.59 -13.53 6.41
CA GLU A 308 -2.66 -14.05 5.40
C GLU A 308 -2.75 -13.36 4.02
N ASP A 309 -3.53 -12.29 3.94
CA ASP A 309 -3.70 -11.40 2.80
C ASP A 309 -3.35 -9.95 3.16
N ASP A 310 -2.14 -9.56 2.84
CA ASP A 310 -1.64 -8.19 2.89
C ASP A 310 -2.37 -7.28 1.89
N SER A 311 -3.53 -6.80 2.22
CA SER A 311 -4.28 -5.87 1.35
C SER A 311 -4.11 -4.40 1.70
N ILE A 312 -2.93 -3.85 1.55
CA ILE A 312 -2.80 -2.49 1.03
C ILE A 312 -3.20 -2.58 -0.45
N GLU A 313 -3.97 -1.63 -1.02
CA GLU A 313 -4.42 -1.69 -2.42
C GLU A 313 -3.30 -2.02 -3.43
N ASP A 314 -2.04 -1.74 -3.07
CA ASP A 314 -0.87 -2.13 -3.84
C ASP A 314 -0.38 -3.55 -3.52
N LEU A 315 -0.74 -4.15 -2.39
CA LEU A 315 -0.38 -5.53 -2.04
C LEU A 315 -1.32 -6.56 -2.68
N SER A 316 -2.51 -6.19 -3.11
CA SER A 316 -3.34 -7.05 -3.97
C SER A 316 -2.66 -7.40 -5.30
N LYS A 317 -1.61 -6.68 -5.65
CA LYS A 317 -0.74 -6.92 -6.80
C LYS A 317 0.51 -7.72 -6.45
N VAL A 318 0.82 -7.93 -5.17
CA VAL A 318 1.94 -8.76 -4.74
C VAL A 318 1.59 -10.22 -5.05
N GLN A 319 2.44 -10.84 -5.83
CA GLN A 319 2.17 -12.17 -6.35
C GLN A 319 2.82 -13.29 -5.53
N VAL A 320 3.53 -12.94 -4.45
CA VAL A 320 4.14 -13.89 -3.50
C VAL A 320 3.48 -13.74 -2.12
N SER A 321 3.05 -14.85 -1.54
CA SER A 321 2.41 -14.84 -0.22
C SER A 321 3.44 -14.90 0.91
N GLN A 322 3.04 -14.49 2.12
CA GLN A 322 3.84 -14.68 3.32
C GLN A 322 4.23 -16.15 3.52
N MET A 323 3.29 -17.07 3.30
CA MET A 323 3.55 -18.51 3.37
C MET A 323 4.63 -18.99 2.40
N ASP A 324 4.71 -18.40 1.21
CA ASP A 324 5.74 -18.75 0.23
C ASP A 324 7.13 -18.34 0.74
N ILE A 325 7.26 -17.16 1.33
CA ILE A 325 8.52 -16.69 1.93
C ILE A 325 8.89 -17.51 3.16
N GLU A 326 7.95 -17.76 4.09
CA GLU A 326 8.22 -18.58 5.27
C GLU A 326 8.62 -20.01 4.89
N ARG A 327 7.99 -20.57 3.84
CA ARG A 327 8.32 -21.90 3.33
C ARG A 327 9.77 -22.02 2.87
N MET A 328 10.36 -20.97 2.33
CA MET A 328 11.77 -20.96 1.91
C MET A 328 12.73 -21.28 3.07
N PHE A 329 12.36 -20.96 4.30
CA PHE A 329 13.15 -21.17 5.52
C PHE A 329 12.76 -22.41 6.32
N ARG A 330 11.75 -23.17 5.87
CA ARG A 330 11.39 -24.42 6.55
C ARG A 330 12.43 -25.52 6.25
N PRO A 331 12.74 -26.37 7.24
CA PRO A 331 13.55 -27.55 6.98
C PRO A 331 12.97 -28.35 5.81
N ALA A 332 13.79 -28.59 4.80
CA ALA A 332 13.41 -29.37 3.64
C ALA A 332 14.53 -30.36 3.32
N GLU A 333 14.15 -31.61 3.07
CA GLU A 333 15.09 -32.66 2.72
C GLU A 333 15.40 -32.62 1.22
N ILE A 334 16.69 -32.63 0.89
CA ILE A 334 17.13 -32.75 -0.50
C ILE A 334 16.82 -34.18 -0.96
N PRO A 335 16.08 -34.39 -2.07
CA PRO A 335 15.80 -35.72 -2.57
C PRO A 335 17.09 -36.52 -2.79
N HIS A 336 17.10 -37.82 -2.41
CA HIS A 336 18.29 -38.66 -2.48
C HIS A 336 18.87 -38.78 -3.89
N ASP A 337 18.04 -38.65 -4.92
CA ASP A 337 18.42 -38.71 -6.33
C ASP A 337 18.67 -37.33 -6.94
N SER A 338 18.76 -36.29 -6.11
CA SER A 338 19.11 -34.92 -6.54
C SER A 338 20.63 -34.73 -6.50
N VAL A 339 21.16 -34.14 -7.56
CA VAL A 339 22.58 -33.87 -7.71
C VAL A 339 22.82 -32.36 -7.58
N CYS A 340 23.84 -31.97 -6.79
CA CYS A 340 24.28 -30.58 -6.76
C CYS A 340 24.99 -30.24 -8.09
N GLU A 341 24.28 -29.53 -8.97
CA GLU A 341 24.75 -29.18 -10.31
C GLU A 341 25.77 -28.05 -10.28
N LYS A 342 25.58 -27.08 -9.37
CA LYS A 342 26.43 -25.89 -9.28
C LYS A 342 26.43 -25.30 -7.89
N ARG A 343 27.59 -24.78 -7.48
CA ARG A 343 27.79 -23.90 -6.34
C ARG A 343 28.21 -22.54 -6.85
N PHE A 344 27.61 -21.47 -6.33
CA PHE A 344 27.88 -20.11 -6.79
C PHE A 344 27.55 -19.09 -5.73
N MET A 345 27.96 -17.85 -5.95
CA MET A 345 27.58 -16.73 -5.10
C MET A 345 26.93 -15.62 -5.91
N THR A 346 26.03 -14.89 -5.27
CA THR A 346 25.50 -13.61 -5.76
C THR A 346 26.08 -12.47 -4.96
N MET A 347 26.24 -11.32 -5.59
CA MET A 347 26.67 -10.09 -4.95
C MET A 347 25.84 -8.92 -5.49
N ASP A 348 25.10 -8.28 -4.61
CA ASP A 348 24.48 -6.98 -4.84
C ASP A 348 25.37 -5.90 -4.21
N MET A 349 25.88 -5.01 -5.07
CA MET A 349 26.89 -4.03 -4.71
C MET A 349 26.28 -2.77 -4.13
N ALA A 350 26.69 -2.41 -2.92
CA ALA A 350 26.44 -1.10 -2.35
C ALA A 350 27.73 -0.54 -1.71
N THR A 351 27.90 0.78 -1.75
CA THR A 351 29.07 1.45 -1.21
C THR A 351 28.69 2.55 -0.21
N THR A 352 28.88 3.81 -0.56
CA THR A 352 28.68 4.96 0.35
C THR A 352 27.21 5.35 0.58
N GLY A 353 26.27 4.66 -0.07
CA GLY A 353 24.82 4.90 0.05
C GLY A 353 24.21 4.36 1.33
N PHE A 354 22.90 4.18 1.29
CA PHE A 354 22.11 3.63 2.40
C PHE A 354 21.81 2.13 2.24
N ASP A 355 22.04 1.58 1.04
CA ASP A 355 21.80 0.20 0.70
C ASP A 355 22.90 -0.71 1.27
N ASN A 356 22.58 -1.96 1.56
CA ASN A 356 23.54 -2.93 2.06
C ASN A 356 24.27 -3.64 0.92
N LEU A 357 25.57 -3.82 1.09
CA LEU A 357 26.34 -4.78 0.30
C LEU A 357 26.00 -6.18 0.78
N ILE A 358 25.45 -7.04 -0.07
CA ILE A 358 25.04 -8.40 0.30
C ILE A 358 25.70 -9.45 -0.58
N PHE A 359 26.15 -10.50 0.07
CA PHE A 359 26.65 -11.73 -0.53
C PHE A 359 25.76 -12.89 -0.12
N MET A 360 25.38 -13.77 -1.04
CA MET A 360 24.71 -15.02 -0.74
C MET A 360 25.42 -16.18 -1.42
N TYR A 361 25.63 -17.28 -0.68
CA TYR A 361 26.19 -18.52 -1.22
C TYR A 361 25.09 -19.52 -1.50
N TRP A 362 25.06 -20.05 -2.73
CA TRP A 362 24.01 -20.88 -3.26
C TRP A 362 24.49 -22.24 -3.75
N GLU A 363 23.65 -23.25 -3.53
CA GLU A 363 23.74 -24.56 -4.17
C GLU A 363 22.53 -24.74 -5.09
N LYS A 364 22.75 -25.08 -6.36
CA LYS A 364 21.72 -25.46 -7.31
C LYS A 364 21.65 -26.97 -7.41
N TRP A 365 20.49 -27.53 -7.09
CA TRP A 365 20.22 -28.95 -7.11
C TRP A 365 19.24 -29.32 -8.23
N SER A 366 19.46 -30.48 -8.90
CA SER A 366 18.70 -30.87 -10.10
C SER A 366 17.19 -31.04 -9.87
N LYS A 367 16.78 -31.52 -8.68
CA LYS A 367 15.37 -31.80 -8.34
C LYS A 367 14.85 -31.01 -7.12
N PHE A 368 15.70 -30.18 -6.52
CA PHE A 368 15.35 -29.44 -5.31
C PHE A 368 15.27 -27.93 -5.56
N GLY A 369 16.02 -27.41 -6.52
CA GLY A 369 16.07 -26.01 -6.82
C GLY A 369 17.30 -25.32 -6.23
N PHE A 370 17.16 -24.09 -5.77
CA PHE A 370 18.22 -23.31 -5.16
C PHE A 370 18.16 -23.38 -3.64
N LEU A 371 19.31 -23.56 -3.00
CA LEU A 371 19.47 -23.57 -1.56
C LEU A 371 20.53 -22.55 -1.17
N CYS A 372 20.14 -21.49 -0.47
CA CYS A 372 21.06 -20.53 0.14
C CYS A 372 21.59 -21.08 1.45
N ARG A 373 22.92 -21.22 1.54
CA ARG A 373 23.62 -21.76 2.71
C ARG A 373 24.23 -20.72 3.61
N ASP A 374 24.58 -19.56 3.05
CA ASP A 374 25.24 -18.49 3.82
C ASP A 374 24.88 -17.12 3.26
N ILE A 375 24.76 -16.16 4.15
CA ILE A 375 24.51 -14.75 3.86
C ILE A 375 25.50 -13.90 4.63
N LYS A 376 26.15 -13.00 3.93
CA LYS A 376 26.98 -11.96 4.55
C LYS A 376 26.57 -10.60 4.03
N TYR A 377 26.45 -9.64 4.92
CA TYR A 377 26.13 -8.27 4.54
C TYR A 377 27.05 -7.26 5.25
N SER A 378 27.19 -6.09 4.69
CA SER A 378 27.92 -4.98 5.26
C SER A 378 27.31 -3.64 4.85
N MET A 379 27.40 -2.68 5.74
CA MET A 379 26.90 -1.31 5.52
C MET A 379 28.10 -0.37 5.30
N GLN A 380 27.93 0.61 4.41
CA GLN A 380 28.89 1.70 4.21
C GLN A 380 30.32 1.20 3.89
N ASN A 381 30.51 0.67 2.70
CA ASN A 381 31.78 0.17 2.25
C ASN A 381 32.41 1.11 1.21
N THR A 382 33.73 1.17 1.18
CA THR A 382 34.45 1.67 -0.01
C THR A 382 34.42 0.60 -1.11
N ASN A 383 34.62 1.01 -2.37
CA ASN A 383 34.74 0.06 -3.48
C ASN A 383 35.81 -1.00 -3.21
N ARG A 384 36.95 -0.61 -2.61
CA ARG A 384 38.07 -1.51 -2.27
C ARG A 384 37.64 -2.53 -1.23
N GLU A 385 36.97 -2.10 -0.16
CA GLU A 385 36.50 -3.00 0.90
C GLU A 385 35.48 -4.00 0.35
N ALA A 386 34.55 -3.56 -0.48
CA ALA A 386 33.56 -4.42 -1.11
C ALA A 386 34.21 -5.51 -1.98
N VAL A 387 35.21 -5.15 -2.79
CA VAL A 387 35.96 -6.11 -3.63
C VAL A 387 36.73 -7.10 -2.74
N MET A 388 37.40 -6.62 -1.68
CA MET A 388 38.13 -7.50 -0.76
C MET A 388 37.19 -8.46 -0.01
N MET A 389 36.01 -7.99 0.37
CA MET A 389 35.01 -8.84 1.00
C MET A 389 34.45 -9.88 0.01
N ALA A 390 34.24 -9.52 -1.26
CA ALA A 390 33.84 -10.45 -2.32
C ALA A 390 34.87 -11.56 -2.52
N ILE A 391 36.16 -11.20 -2.59
CA ILE A 391 37.28 -12.16 -2.70
C ILE A 391 37.27 -13.12 -1.50
N LYS A 392 37.20 -12.56 -0.27
CA LYS A 392 37.20 -13.36 0.95
C LYS A 392 35.98 -14.29 1.03
N PHE A 393 34.80 -13.83 0.68
CA PHE A 393 33.57 -14.64 0.68
C PHE A 393 33.65 -15.76 -0.35
N ARG A 394 34.14 -15.48 -1.56
CA ARG A 394 34.40 -16.46 -2.61
C ARG A 394 35.35 -17.55 -2.13
N GLU A 395 36.49 -17.16 -1.52
CA GLU A 395 37.52 -18.07 -1.01
C GLU A 395 37.00 -18.94 0.15
N THR A 396 36.22 -18.37 1.08
CA THR A 396 35.55 -19.09 2.18
C THR A 396 34.72 -20.27 1.69
N HIS A 397 34.08 -20.11 0.53
CA HIS A 397 33.21 -21.14 -0.06
C HIS A 397 33.89 -21.94 -1.19
N ASN A 398 35.19 -21.81 -1.37
CA ASN A 398 35.99 -22.49 -2.42
C ASN A 398 35.41 -22.32 -3.82
N LEU A 399 34.93 -21.11 -4.15
CA LEU A 399 34.37 -20.79 -5.45
C LEU A 399 35.40 -20.22 -6.40
N LEU A 400 35.24 -20.48 -7.67
CA LEU A 400 35.99 -19.84 -8.73
C LEU A 400 35.32 -18.52 -9.12
N GLU A 401 36.07 -17.64 -9.80
CA GLU A 401 35.54 -16.37 -10.28
C GLU A 401 34.33 -16.55 -11.22
N LYS A 402 34.36 -17.57 -12.08
CA LYS A 402 33.23 -17.94 -12.98
C LYS A 402 31.94 -18.34 -12.24
N ASP A 403 32.01 -18.59 -10.94
CA ASP A 403 30.89 -18.97 -10.09
C ASP A 403 30.31 -17.75 -9.34
N MET A 404 30.79 -16.55 -9.63
CA MET A 404 30.27 -15.31 -9.08
C MET A 404 29.23 -14.70 -10.05
N ILE A 405 28.09 -14.29 -9.52
CA ILE A 405 27.06 -13.52 -10.23
C ILE A 405 27.00 -12.14 -9.57
N LEU A 406 27.34 -11.11 -10.33
CA LEU A 406 27.51 -9.75 -9.82
C LEU A 406 26.48 -8.80 -10.47
N ASP A 407 25.76 -8.00 -9.66
CA ASP A 407 25.09 -6.83 -10.20
C ASP A 407 26.13 -5.75 -10.52
N VAL A 408 26.20 -5.40 -11.78
CA VAL A 408 27.15 -4.39 -12.29
C VAL A 408 26.45 -3.07 -12.63
N GLN A 409 25.18 -2.93 -12.32
CA GLN A 409 24.44 -1.69 -12.61
C GLN A 409 24.95 -0.55 -11.71
N GLY A 410 25.61 0.42 -12.31
CA GLY A 410 26.30 1.52 -11.61
C GLY A 410 27.69 1.21 -11.12
N PHE A 411 28.15 -0.06 -11.23
CA PHE A 411 29.44 -0.52 -10.73
C PHE A 411 30.25 -1.27 -11.81
N GLY A 412 30.38 -0.63 -12.98
CA GLY A 412 31.05 -1.22 -14.16
C GLY A 412 32.47 -1.72 -13.92
N PHE A 413 33.21 -1.15 -12.94
CA PHE A 413 34.57 -1.56 -12.57
C PHE A 413 34.64 -3.00 -12.04
N LEU A 414 33.52 -3.58 -11.56
CA LEU A 414 33.49 -4.98 -11.12
C LEU A 414 33.84 -5.95 -12.25
N LYS A 415 33.55 -5.60 -13.51
CA LYS A 415 33.96 -6.40 -14.68
C LYS A 415 35.47 -6.47 -14.84
N ASP A 416 36.17 -5.41 -14.47
CA ASP A 416 37.62 -5.36 -14.52
C ASP A 416 38.26 -6.11 -13.35
N CYS A 417 37.62 -6.05 -12.17
CA CYS A 417 38.05 -6.78 -10.99
C CYS A 417 37.79 -8.30 -11.09
N PHE A 418 36.70 -8.69 -11.76
CA PHE A 418 36.25 -10.08 -11.89
C PHE A 418 35.87 -10.41 -13.34
N PRO A 419 36.82 -10.45 -14.27
CA PRO A 419 36.55 -10.55 -15.71
C PRO A 419 35.92 -11.89 -16.14
N ARG A 420 36.02 -12.92 -15.31
CA ARG A 420 35.44 -14.26 -15.57
C ARG A 420 34.08 -14.46 -14.89
N SER A 421 33.61 -13.49 -14.10
CA SER A 421 32.32 -13.57 -13.40
C SER A 421 31.15 -13.45 -14.37
N ILE A 422 29.99 -13.94 -13.94
CA ILE A 422 28.71 -13.67 -14.61
C ILE A 422 28.25 -12.28 -14.19
N THR A 423 28.12 -11.38 -15.14
CA THR A 423 27.65 -10.02 -14.87
C THR A 423 26.16 -9.90 -15.18
N PHE A 424 25.41 -9.36 -14.25
CA PHE A 424 24.01 -9.04 -14.38
C PHE A 424 23.83 -7.51 -14.45
N SER A 425 22.99 -7.05 -15.36
CA SER A 425 22.59 -5.66 -15.45
C SER A 425 21.08 -5.59 -15.57
N GLY A 426 20.41 -5.19 -14.49
CA GLY A 426 18.97 -5.19 -14.42
C GLY A 426 18.28 -4.36 -15.50
N ALA A 427 18.92 -3.27 -15.97
CA ALA A 427 18.43 -2.43 -17.06
C ALA A 427 18.72 -3.01 -18.47
N GLY A 428 19.47 -4.11 -18.55
CA GLY A 428 19.78 -4.78 -19.82
C GLY A 428 18.54 -5.36 -20.49
N THR A 429 18.69 -5.69 -21.78
CA THR A 429 17.64 -6.35 -22.54
C THR A 429 17.39 -7.75 -21.97
N ALA A 430 16.13 -8.15 -21.87
CA ALA A 430 15.74 -9.51 -21.50
C ALA A 430 16.38 -10.55 -22.44
N SER A 431 16.46 -11.80 -21.98
CA SER A 431 17.06 -12.90 -22.74
C SER A 431 16.37 -13.08 -24.10
N ASN A 432 17.02 -13.78 -25.02
CA ASN A 432 16.44 -14.08 -26.33
C ASN A 432 15.07 -14.79 -26.24
N ARG A 433 14.83 -15.54 -25.16
CA ARG A 433 13.54 -16.17 -24.89
C ARG A 433 12.53 -15.21 -24.27
N GLY A 434 13.00 -14.29 -23.42
CA GLY A 434 12.15 -13.38 -22.67
C GLY A 434 11.86 -12.03 -23.33
N LYS A 435 12.67 -11.61 -24.33
CA LYS A 435 12.59 -10.26 -24.93
C LYS A 435 11.23 -9.86 -25.50
N ALA A 436 10.42 -10.83 -25.92
CA ALA A 436 9.07 -10.59 -26.41
C ALA A 436 8.09 -10.27 -25.27
N GLN A 437 8.32 -10.84 -24.06
CA GLN A 437 7.44 -10.77 -22.92
C GLN A 437 7.86 -9.74 -21.89
N PHE A 438 9.16 -9.59 -21.65
CA PHE A 438 9.70 -8.77 -20.58
C PHE A 438 10.35 -7.50 -21.13
N LYS A 439 10.24 -6.42 -20.34
CA LYS A 439 10.82 -5.14 -20.72
C LYS A 439 12.35 -5.15 -20.55
N THR A 440 12.84 -5.70 -19.43
CA THR A 440 14.26 -5.71 -19.07
C THR A 440 14.69 -7.09 -18.54
N MET A 441 16.00 -7.28 -18.36
CA MET A 441 16.56 -8.47 -17.72
C MET A 441 16.09 -8.62 -16.27
N LYS A 442 15.95 -7.53 -15.51
CA LYS A 442 15.43 -7.57 -14.13
C LYS A 442 13.96 -8.04 -14.09
N ASP A 443 13.16 -7.61 -15.06
CA ASP A 443 11.75 -8.02 -15.14
C ASP A 443 11.62 -9.53 -15.40
N GLU A 444 12.44 -10.06 -16.31
CA GLU A 444 12.50 -11.49 -16.59
C GLU A 444 13.01 -12.29 -15.38
N ALA A 445 14.14 -11.88 -14.80
CA ALA A 445 14.73 -12.55 -13.66
C ALA A 445 13.83 -12.51 -12.42
N GLY A 446 13.16 -11.38 -12.18
CA GLY A 446 12.21 -11.23 -11.09
C GLY A 446 10.97 -12.11 -11.26
N HIS A 447 10.46 -12.25 -12.49
CA HIS A 447 9.36 -13.16 -12.78
C HIS A 447 9.77 -14.63 -12.58
N ILE A 448 10.97 -15.01 -13.03
CA ILE A 448 11.50 -16.36 -12.79
C ILE A 448 11.66 -16.61 -11.30
N ALA A 449 12.20 -15.65 -10.54
CA ALA A 449 12.34 -15.76 -9.10
C ALA A 449 10.99 -15.96 -8.40
N LEU A 450 9.97 -15.19 -8.79
CA LEU A 450 8.59 -15.34 -8.31
C LEU A 450 8.08 -16.77 -8.53
N GLU A 451 8.19 -17.28 -9.77
CA GLU A 451 7.70 -18.62 -10.11
C GLU A 451 8.48 -19.72 -9.37
N MET A 452 9.78 -19.56 -9.20
CA MET A 452 10.63 -20.47 -8.41
C MET A 452 10.21 -20.49 -6.93
N ILE A 453 9.95 -19.31 -6.34
CA ILE A 453 9.49 -19.19 -4.95
C ILE A 453 8.12 -19.87 -4.79
N LYS A 454 7.16 -19.55 -5.65
CA LYS A 454 5.80 -20.16 -5.62
C LYS A 454 5.83 -21.67 -5.82
N SER A 455 6.71 -22.14 -6.65
CA SER A 455 6.91 -23.60 -6.90
C SER A 455 7.67 -24.30 -5.79
N GLY A 456 8.18 -23.56 -4.78
CA GLY A 456 8.95 -24.14 -3.69
C GLY A 456 10.33 -24.66 -4.14
N LEU A 457 10.95 -23.98 -5.09
CA LEU A 457 12.28 -24.30 -5.63
C LEU A 457 13.37 -23.32 -5.15
N VAL A 458 13.05 -22.43 -4.21
CA VAL A 458 14.00 -21.56 -3.52
C VAL A 458 13.95 -21.88 -2.04
N HIS A 459 15.10 -22.20 -1.47
CA HIS A 459 15.26 -22.59 -0.07
C HIS A 459 16.39 -21.83 0.58
N PHE A 460 16.28 -21.63 1.87
CA PHE A 460 17.32 -21.08 2.74
C PHE A 460 17.61 -22.08 3.86
N ASP A 461 18.87 -22.14 4.28
CA ASP A 461 19.17 -22.88 5.50
C ASP A 461 18.33 -22.32 6.65
N PRO A 462 17.62 -23.17 7.42
CA PRO A 462 16.71 -22.68 8.47
C PRO A 462 17.38 -21.77 9.52
N GLN A 463 18.69 -21.93 9.74
CA GLN A 463 19.45 -21.08 10.68
C GLN A 463 19.49 -19.61 10.23
N LEU A 464 19.42 -19.35 8.93
CA LEU A 464 19.45 -17.99 8.37
C LEU A 464 18.18 -17.20 8.71
N ALA A 465 17.06 -17.87 8.99
CA ALA A 465 15.80 -17.20 9.32
C ALA A 465 15.94 -16.22 10.50
N ASN A 466 16.70 -16.66 11.53
CA ASN A 466 16.89 -15.90 12.77
C ASN A 466 18.19 -15.08 12.77
N MET A 467 18.96 -15.11 11.69
CA MET A 467 20.17 -14.30 11.57
C MET A 467 19.79 -12.82 11.68
N HIS A 468 20.51 -12.10 12.52
CA HIS A 468 20.30 -10.66 12.70
C HIS A 468 20.59 -9.92 11.39
N TYR A 469 19.70 -8.98 11.05
CA TYR A 469 19.85 -8.10 9.89
C TYR A 469 19.60 -6.65 10.30
N ASN A 470 20.45 -5.76 9.86
CA ASN A 470 20.32 -4.34 10.11
C ASN A 470 20.41 -3.56 8.79
N HIS A 471 19.66 -2.47 8.71
CA HIS A 471 19.68 -1.55 7.59
C HIS A 471 19.61 -0.11 8.11
N LYS A 472 20.36 0.81 7.52
CA LYS A 472 20.50 2.19 8.00
C LYS A 472 19.18 2.94 8.13
N HIS A 473 18.18 2.60 7.32
CA HIS A 473 16.84 3.17 7.40
C HIS A 473 15.91 2.49 8.41
N MET A 474 16.36 1.43 9.08
CA MET A 474 15.56 0.83 10.15
C MET A 474 15.54 1.76 11.36
N ARG A 475 14.34 2.20 11.74
CA ARG A 475 14.12 3.08 12.91
C ARG A 475 14.16 2.33 14.24
N ARG A 476 14.19 1.00 14.25
CA ARG A 476 14.30 0.20 15.47
C ARG A 476 15.76 0.01 15.83
N GLU A 477 16.15 0.49 16.99
CA GLU A 477 17.37 0.05 17.64
C GLU A 477 17.34 -1.47 17.80
N GLY A 478 18.38 -2.16 17.31
CA GLY A 478 18.47 -3.61 17.38
C GLY A 478 18.18 -4.40 16.10
N GLY A 479 17.82 -3.73 14.99
CA GLY A 479 17.64 -4.42 13.70
C GLY A 479 16.41 -5.36 13.65
N THR A 480 16.48 -6.34 12.76
CA THR A 480 15.44 -7.36 12.56
C THR A 480 16.10 -8.71 12.21
N THR A 481 15.32 -9.73 11.86
CA THR A 481 15.85 -11.00 11.33
C THR A 481 15.77 -11.04 9.80
N ILE A 482 16.58 -11.87 9.17
CA ILE A 482 16.57 -12.07 7.70
C ILE A 482 15.15 -12.44 7.23
N LEU A 483 14.50 -13.40 7.88
CA LEU A 483 13.12 -13.78 7.51
C LEU A 483 12.16 -12.59 7.57
N ARG A 484 12.13 -11.86 8.67
CA ARG A 484 11.23 -10.70 8.82
C ARG A 484 11.52 -9.61 7.79
N HIS A 485 12.79 -9.38 7.48
CA HIS A 485 13.14 -8.38 6.48
C HIS A 485 12.77 -8.84 5.08
N MET A 486 12.97 -10.11 4.76
CA MET A 486 12.57 -10.68 3.48
C MET A 486 11.06 -10.67 3.27
N LEU A 487 10.26 -10.91 4.30
CA LEU A 487 8.80 -10.71 4.27
C LEU A 487 8.43 -9.26 3.94
N PHE A 488 9.17 -8.31 4.46
CA PHE A 488 8.95 -6.90 4.13
C PHE A 488 9.36 -6.56 2.69
N GLU A 489 10.51 -7.05 2.22
CA GLU A 489 11.00 -6.82 0.86
C GLU A 489 10.18 -7.54 -0.21
N SER A 490 9.53 -8.67 0.11
CA SER A 490 8.75 -9.47 -0.85
C SER A 490 7.62 -8.69 -1.53
N ARG A 491 7.23 -7.55 -0.96
CA ARG A 491 6.26 -6.60 -1.53
C ARG A 491 6.63 -6.08 -2.92
N ILE A 492 7.90 -6.19 -3.33
CA ILE A 492 8.35 -5.78 -4.67
C ILE A 492 7.91 -6.74 -5.79
N PHE A 493 7.51 -7.98 -5.47
CA PHE A 493 7.02 -8.92 -6.46
C PHE A 493 5.65 -8.52 -7.00
N GLN A 494 5.62 -7.40 -7.68
CA GLN A 494 4.47 -6.86 -8.39
C GLN A 494 4.85 -6.59 -9.83
N PHE A 495 4.03 -7.07 -10.76
CA PHE A 495 4.28 -6.97 -12.18
C PHE A 495 3.11 -6.28 -12.88
N ASN A 496 3.45 -5.30 -13.73
CA ASN A 496 2.50 -4.57 -14.55
C ASN A 496 2.77 -4.84 -16.03
N ARG A 497 1.75 -4.66 -16.87
CA ARG A 497 1.97 -4.66 -18.32
C ARG A 497 2.27 -3.24 -18.80
N THR A 498 3.34 -3.12 -19.57
CA THR A 498 3.67 -1.86 -20.26
C THR A 498 2.65 -1.59 -21.39
N PRO A 499 2.58 -0.35 -21.93
CA PRO A 499 1.72 -0.04 -23.08
C PRO A 499 1.94 -0.98 -24.28
N ASN A 500 3.15 -1.51 -24.43
CA ASN A 500 3.51 -2.46 -25.49
C ASN A 500 3.22 -3.93 -25.10
N GLY A 501 2.46 -4.16 -24.03
CA GLY A 501 2.06 -5.49 -23.57
C GLY A 501 3.14 -6.30 -22.82
N ARG A 502 4.37 -5.79 -22.70
CA ARG A 502 5.46 -6.48 -21.99
C ARG A 502 5.26 -6.42 -20.49
N ILE A 503 5.72 -7.44 -19.78
CA ILE A 503 5.73 -7.52 -18.33
C ILE A 503 6.91 -6.70 -17.79
N ALA A 504 6.66 -5.91 -16.76
CA ALA A 504 7.66 -5.14 -16.04
C ALA A 504 7.38 -5.18 -14.54
N MET A 505 8.44 -5.36 -13.74
CA MET A 505 8.40 -5.14 -12.29
C MET A 505 8.19 -3.65 -11.98
N LEU A 506 7.84 -3.36 -10.75
CA LEU A 506 7.81 -1.99 -10.26
C LEU A 506 9.18 -1.31 -10.45
N GLY A 507 9.16 -0.05 -10.86
CA GLY A 507 10.37 0.76 -10.91
C GLY A 507 10.89 1.14 -9.51
N LYS A 508 12.18 1.49 -9.39
CA LYS A 508 12.80 1.91 -8.10
C LYS A 508 12.02 3.03 -7.41
N GLU A 509 11.48 3.98 -8.15
CA GLU A 509 10.67 5.10 -7.61
C GLU A 509 9.37 4.61 -6.95
N GLN A 510 8.82 3.49 -7.40
CA GLN A 510 7.62 2.87 -6.85
C GLN A 510 7.94 1.91 -5.70
N MET A 511 9.09 1.22 -5.76
CA MET A 511 9.54 0.29 -4.71
C MET A 511 9.94 1.02 -3.43
N LYS A 512 10.68 2.13 -3.52
CA LYS A 512 11.21 2.86 -2.37
C LYS A 512 10.15 3.31 -1.36
N PRO A 513 9.01 3.91 -1.76
CA PRO A 513 7.95 4.24 -0.81
C PRO A 513 7.40 3.02 -0.08
N MET A 514 7.21 1.89 -0.80
CA MET A 514 6.70 0.64 -0.22
C MET A 514 7.66 0.04 0.81
N LEU A 515 8.96 0.20 0.58
CA LEU A 515 10.04 -0.26 1.45
C LEU A 515 10.54 0.83 2.42
N LYS A 516 9.74 1.89 2.64
CA LYS A 516 10.09 2.99 3.57
C LYS A 516 11.46 3.62 3.28
N GLY A 517 11.81 3.73 2.00
CA GLY A 517 13.07 4.30 1.52
C GLY A 517 14.22 3.31 1.42
N MET A 518 14.02 2.03 1.81
CA MET A 518 15.04 0.97 1.69
C MET A 518 15.07 0.36 0.28
N SER A 519 16.20 -0.23 -0.09
CA SER A 519 16.34 -1.10 -1.24
C SER A 519 15.94 -2.54 -0.87
N PRO A 520 15.48 -3.36 -1.83
CA PRO A 520 15.15 -4.77 -1.61
C PRO A 520 16.40 -5.66 -1.74
N ASP A 521 17.44 -5.37 -0.96
CA ASP A 521 18.79 -5.92 -1.13
C ASP A 521 18.83 -7.46 -1.01
N LEU A 522 18.04 -8.06 -0.10
CA LEU A 522 17.94 -9.53 0.04
C LEU A 522 17.18 -10.15 -1.15
N THR A 523 16.07 -9.53 -1.54
CA THR A 523 15.26 -10.02 -2.65
C THR A 523 15.95 -9.84 -4.00
N ASP A 524 16.69 -8.75 -4.19
CA ASP A 524 17.51 -8.54 -5.39
C ASP A 524 18.57 -9.62 -5.55
N ASN A 525 19.16 -10.15 -4.46
CA ASN A 525 20.06 -11.30 -4.51
C ASN A 525 19.37 -12.61 -4.94
N ILE A 526 18.11 -12.84 -4.57
CA ILE A 526 17.32 -13.97 -5.10
C ILE A 526 17.10 -13.80 -6.60
N ILE A 527 16.76 -12.58 -7.03
CA ILE A 527 16.57 -12.24 -8.45
C ILE A 527 17.88 -12.45 -9.23
N LEU A 528 19.04 -12.06 -8.64
CA LEU A 528 20.35 -12.32 -9.22
C LEU A 528 20.64 -13.82 -9.38
N ALA A 529 20.34 -14.63 -8.35
CA ALA A 529 20.53 -16.07 -8.41
C ALA A 529 19.71 -16.71 -9.55
N CYS A 530 18.44 -16.35 -9.66
CA CYS A 530 17.56 -16.84 -10.70
C CYS A 530 17.92 -16.28 -12.08
N GLY A 531 18.21 -14.98 -12.18
CA GLY A 531 18.54 -14.29 -13.43
C GLY A 531 19.87 -14.71 -14.04
N GLY A 532 20.88 -14.94 -13.21
CA GLY A 532 22.19 -15.44 -13.67
C GLY A 532 22.12 -16.88 -14.22
N MET A 533 21.04 -17.59 -13.92
CA MET A 533 20.82 -18.98 -14.32
C MET A 533 19.54 -19.13 -15.20
N VAL A 534 19.22 -18.09 -15.96
CA VAL A 534 17.95 -17.98 -16.72
C VAL A 534 17.57 -19.25 -17.48
N TYR A 535 18.47 -19.79 -18.28
CA TYR A 535 18.17 -21.00 -19.08
C TYR A 535 17.95 -22.23 -18.21
N ASP A 536 18.73 -22.37 -17.14
CA ASP A 536 18.61 -23.47 -16.21
C ASP A 536 17.34 -23.36 -15.35
N CYS A 537 16.95 -22.13 -14.98
CA CYS A 537 15.69 -21.88 -14.28
C CYS A 537 14.48 -22.26 -15.15
N TYR A 538 14.48 -21.90 -16.43
CA TYR A 538 13.42 -22.33 -17.37
C TYR A 538 13.36 -23.85 -17.50
N ARG A 539 14.49 -24.54 -17.51
CA ARG A 539 14.52 -26.00 -17.51
C ARG A 539 13.87 -26.56 -16.25
N MET A 540 14.22 -26.04 -15.08
CA MET A 540 13.65 -26.48 -13.80
C MET A 540 12.14 -26.26 -13.72
N LEU A 541 11.64 -25.18 -14.26
CA LEU A 541 10.22 -24.87 -14.33
C LEU A 541 9.48 -25.79 -15.31
N ARG A 542 10.18 -26.31 -16.34
CA ARG A 542 9.61 -27.22 -17.35
C ARG A 542 9.64 -28.69 -16.95
N ASP A 543 10.64 -29.04 -16.15
CA ASP A 543 10.76 -30.44 -15.73
C ASP A 543 9.52 -30.86 -14.94
N ASP A 544 8.99 -32.00 -15.31
CA ASP A 544 7.84 -32.68 -14.72
C ASP A 544 8.11 -33.12 -13.28
N SER A 545 8.84 -32.32 -12.51
CA SER A 545 8.98 -32.55 -11.09
C SER A 545 7.58 -32.44 -10.50
N GLY A 546 7.07 -33.51 -9.93
CA GLY A 546 5.73 -33.56 -9.35
C GLY A 546 5.44 -32.49 -8.29
N MET A 547 6.43 -31.63 -7.98
CA MET A 547 6.32 -30.45 -7.13
C MET A 547 5.62 -29.28 -7.80
N MET A 548 5.86 -28.99 -9.08
CA MET A 548 5.16 -27.90 -9.77
C MET A 548 3.67 -28.17 -9.94
N ARG A 549 3.32 -29.43 -10.28
CA ARG A 549 1.92 -29.81 -10.54
C ARG A 549 1.01 -29.73 -9.31
N LYS A 550 1.55 -29.83 -8.12
CA LYS A 550 0.76 -29.83 -6.87
C LYS A 550 0.43 -28.45 -6.31
N ARG A 551 1.02 -27.38 -6.81
CA ARG A 551 0.96 -26.06 -6.13
C ARG A 551 0.62 -24.86 -7.01
N ALA A 552 0.76 -24.94 -8.34
CA ALA A 552 0.30 -23.89 -9.23
C ALA A 552 -1.23 -23.91 -9.32
N ASN A 553 -1.87 -22.73 -9.17
CA ASN A 553 -3.28 -22.60 -9.51
C ASN A 553 -3.46 -22.63 -11.04
N ALA A 554 -4.71 -22.73 -11.52
CA ALA A 554 -4.99 -22.83 -12.95
C ALA A 554 -4.51 -21.60 -13.75
N GLU A 555 -4.48 -20.41 -13.13
CA GLU A 555 -4.00 -19.16 -13.76
C GLU A 555 -2.47 -19.14 -13.84
N ASP A 556 -1.77 -19.62 -12.81
CA ASP A 556 -0.31 -19.73 -12.80
C ASP A 556 0.16 -20.76 -13.84
N MET A 557 -0.56 -21.89 -13.96
CA MET A 557 -0.31 -22.90 -15.00
C MET A 557 -0.54 -22.35 -16.40
N LEU A 558 -1.58 -21.55 -16.60
CA LEU A 558 -1.84 -20.87 -17.88
C LEU A 558 -0.80 -19.81 -18.18
N ALA A 559 -0.32 -19.08 -17.19
CA ALA A 559 0.77 -18.11 -17.35
C ALA A 559 2.08 -18.81 -17.72
N LEU A 560 2.42 -19.92 -17.07
CA LEU A 560 3.59 -20.74 -17.37
C LEU A 560 3.51 -21.41 -18.75
N LEU A 561 2.35 -21.92 -19.14
CA LEU A 561 2.11 -22.48 -20.48
C LEU A 561 2.21 -21.41 -21.57
N ASN A 562 1.73 -20.21 -21.27
CA ASN A 562 1.90 -19.06 -22.17
C ASN A 562 3.37 -18.65 -22.32
N VAL A 563 4.16 -18.62 -21.26
CA VAL A 563 5.61 -18.40 -21.32
C VAL A 563 6.30 -19.44 -22.20
N ASN A 564 5.81 -20.67 -22.22
CA ASN A 564 6.39 -21.77 -22.99
C ASN A 564 5.90 -21.86 -24.44
N ALA A 565 4.72 -21.32 -24.77
CA ALA A 565 4.13 -21.45 -26.10
C ALA A 565 4.82 -20.62 -27.18
N ASP A 566 5.50 -19.51 -26.79
CA ASP A 566 6.17 -18.61 -27.76
C ASP A 566 7.62 -18.98 -28.11
N VAL A 567 8.12 -20.07 -27.59
CA VAL A 567 9.47 -20.51 -27.95
C VAL A 567 9.56 -20.96 -29.42
N ASP A 568 8.43 -21.35 -29.99
CA ASP A 568 8.38 -21.88 -31.38
C ASP A 568 7.81 -20.87 -32.39
N GLY A 569 7.69 -19.60 -31.99
CA GLY A 569 7.11 -18.78 -32.74
C GLY A 569 6.99 -17.69 -33.54
N ASN A 570 6.49 -17.07 -34.22
CA ASN A 570 6.44 -16.03 -35.22
C ASN A 570 5.38 -14.94 -34.95
N ASP A 571 4.69 -14.92 -33.82
CA ASP A 571 3.67 -13.91 -33.57
C ASP A 571 3.67 -13.37 -32.13
N PRO A 572 4.22 -12.16 -31.91
CA PRO A 572 4.24 -11.51 -30.62
C PRO A 572 2.84 -11.19 -30.05
N MET A 573 1.80 -11.25 -30.89
CA MET A 573 0.43 -10.91 -30.50
C MET A 573 -0.41 -12.11 -30.06
N SER A 574 0.10 -13.33 -30.18
CA SER A 574 -0.66 -14.57 -29.88
C SER A 574 -0.90 -14.77 -28.38
N PHE A 575 -0.11 -14.13 -27.51
CA PHE A 575 -0.25 -14.22 -26.05
C PHE A 575 -1.44 -13.45 -25.49
N ALA A 576 -1.84 -12.40 -26.16
CA ALA A 576 -2.98 -11.59 -25.70
C ALA A 576 -4.34 -12.26 -25.92
N ARG A 577 -4.37 -13.41 -26.66
CA ARG A 577 -5.61 -14.14 -26.95
C ARG A 577 -5.38 -15.64 -26.88
N PRO A 578 -5.98 -16.37 -25.93
CA PRO A 578 -6.00 -17.82 -26.01
C PRO A 578 -6.64 -18.23 -27.34
N LYS A 579 -5.99 -19.13 -28.10
CA LYS A 579 -6.47 -19.61 -29.42
C LYS A 579 -7.82 -20.32 -29.36
N LYS A 580 -8.34 -20.64 -28.13
CA LYS A 580 -9.72 -21.06 -27.87
C LYS A 580 -10.24 -20.32 -26.65
N LYS A 581 -11.37 -19.65 -26.79
CA LYS A 581 -12.17 -19.20 -25.64
C LYS A 581 -12.64 -20.43 -24.88
N ILE A 582 -12.00 -20.75 -23.76
CA ILE A 582 -12.48 -21.78 -22.84
C ILE A 582 -13.78 -21.24 -22.23
N ARG A 583 -14.90 -21.91 -22.48
CA ARG A 583 -16.23 -21.42 -22.12
C ARG A 583 -16.74 -21.89 -20.75
N ASN A 584 -16.09 -22.92 -20.15
CA ASN A 584 -16.49 -23.41 -18.84
C ASN A 584 -15.39 -24.24 -18.14
N ALA A 585 -15.56 -24.46 -16.83
CA ALA A 585 -14.61 -25.19 -15.99
C ALA A 585 -14.34 -26.63 -16.47
N SER A 586 -15.30 -27.29 -17.13
CA SER A 586 -15.13 -28.65 -17.61
C SER A 586 -14.18 -28.77 -18.82
N GLU A 587 -14.09 -27.74 -19.64
CA GLU A 587 -13.11 -27.65 -20.72
C GLU A 587 -11.69 -27.38 -20.19
N ILE A 588 -11.57 -26.59 -19.11
CA ILE A 588 -10.30 -26.36 -18.42
C ILE A 588 -9.80 -27.71 -17.84
N LEU A 589 -10.68 -28.47 -17.18
CA LEU A 589 -10.33 -29.77 -16.62
C LEU A 589 -9.94 -30.79 -17.69
N LYS A 590 -10.57 -30.77 -18.86
CA LYS A 590 -10.20 -31.66 -20.00
C LYS A 590 -8.81 -31.30 -20.57
N VAL A 591 -8.48 -30.02 -20.67
CA VAL A 591 -7.14 -29.57 -21.11
C VAL A 591 -6.10 -29.99 -20.07
N LEU A 592 -6.40 -29.83 -18.79
CA LEU A 592 -5.50 -30.21 -17.70
C LEU A 592 -5.32 -31.72 -17.56
N SER A 593 -6.31 -32.55 -17.94
CA SER A 593 -6.21 -34.01 -17.93
C SER A 593 -5.52 -34.61 -19.17
N SER A 594 -5.30 -33.80 -20.20
CA SER A 594 -4.59 -34.21 -21.44
C SER A 594 -3.13 -33.76 -21.48
N ILE A 595 -2.68 -33.04 -20.42
CA ILE A 595 -1.30 -32.69 -20.14
C ILE A 595 -0.77 -33.54 -18.99
#